data_0b227be829ebbfe839e7d56c0989eef7
#
_entry.id   0b227be829ebbfe839e7d56c0989eef7
#
_cell.length_a   1.000
_cell.length_b   1.000
_cell.length_c   1.000
_cell.angle_alpha   90.00
_cell.angle_beta   90.00
_cell.angle_gamma   90.00
#
_symmetry.space_group_name_H-M   'P 1'
#
loop_
_entity.id
_entity.type
_entity.pdbx_description
1 polymer ?
#
loop_
_entity_poly.entity_id
_entity_poly.type
_entity_poly.pdbx_seq_one_letter_code
_entity_poly.pdbx_strand_id
1 'polypeptide(L)'
;MTEKSSQPLLRFTHRFRVERNKVRDRKVVWLILPTVLVLVTLFVGGFLFGILQSVGYFSVIADEEQKIGFDAYFAAFQNETVRAGIILTFRVAILSTVLSTVIALAISLMISRTKRFQSTLIAITQFNIPIPHVVAATGILLTFSQSGLVSRVTNHFGITDGTSDFPIITNDPFGYGIIMSYLWKEIPFMCVLILSALRGPVTNLDETAKTLGASYSYRLRKVILPYIFPAILSGTIIVFAFSFGSYEVPYLLGEPYPSTVSVVAYQLYTDRDLANRPTAMALATITSVVIGLLVYAYMKLTQQEGRK
;
A
#
# COMPACT_ATOMS: atom_id res chain seq x y z
N MET A 1 74.24 -0.21 34.59
CA MET A 1 74.43 -0.20 33.16
C MET A 1 73.24 -0.93 32.62
N THR A 2 72.23 -0.15 32.25
CA THR A 2 71.84 0.26 30.92
C THR A 2 70.95 -0.81 30.28
N GLU A 3 69.78 -0.63 29.71
CA GLU A 3 69.29 0.49 28.95
C GLU A 3 67.77 0.36 28.84
N LYS A 4 67.08 1.42 29.09
CA LYS A 4 65.69 1.58 28.80
C LYS A 4 65.51 1.61 27.28
N SER A 5 64.77 0.68 26.67
CA SER A 5 64.20 0.88 25.35
C SER A 5 62.67 1.02 25.45
N SER A 6 62.26 2.25 25.48
CA SER A 6 60.89 2.69 25.33
C SER A 6 60.52 2.54 23.86
N GLN A 7 59.64 1.59 23.52
CA GLN A 7 58.98 1.58 22.22
C GLN A 7 57.68 2.40 22.31
N PRO A 8 57.49 3.39 21.44
CA PRO A 8 56.23 4.14 21.39
C PRO A 8 55.15 3.27 20.74
N LEU A 9 54.08 3.06 21.51
CA LEU A 9 52.84 2.52 21.02
C LEU A 9 52.32 3.38 19.85
N LEU A 10 52.52 2.92 18.62
CA LEU A 10 51.89 3.46 17.42
C LEU A 10 50.37 3.30 17.57
N ARG A 11 49.71 4.37 17.99
CA ARG A 11 48.26 4.55 17.88
C ARG A 11 47.88 4.56 16.40
N PHE A 12 47.53 3.42 15.87
CA PHE A 12 46.79 3.32 14.59
C PHE A 12 45.38 3.88 14.78
N THR A 13 45.26 5.20 14.82
CA THR A 13 44.01 5.85 14.53
C THR A 13 43.87 5.91 13.02
N HIS A 14 43.35 4.84 12.41
CA HIS A 14 42.80 4.90 11.07
C HIS A 14 41.53 5.78 11.11
N ARG A 15 41.71 7.09 11.06
CA ARG A 15 40.71 8.01 10.56
C ARG A 15 40.54 7.67 9.08
N PHE A 16 39.51 6.91 8.76
CA PHE A 16 38.95 6.89 7.42
C PHE A 16 38.41 8.30 7.13
N ARG A 17 39.30 9.16 6.66
CA ARG A 17 38.94 10.40 6.00
C ARG A 17 38.34 9.98 4.67
N VAL A 18 36.99 9.85 4.64
CA VAL A 18 36.27 9.78 3.39
C VAL A 18 36.45 11.14 2.73
N GLU A 19 37.50 11.28 1.91
CA GLU A 19 37.60 12.38 0.96
C GLU A 19 36.37 12.28 0.05
N ARG A 20 35.40 13.15 0.29
CA ARG A 20 34.30 13.37 -0.64
C ARG A 20 34.92 13.84 -1.96
N ASN A 21 35.04 12.93 -2.89
CA ASN A 21 35.52 13.21 -4.25
C ASN A 21 34.43 14.05 -4.96
N LYS A 22 34.45 15.36 -4.79
CA LYS A 22 33.50 16.33 -5.42
C LYS A 22 33.33 16.09 -6.94
N VAL A 23 34.36 15.57 -7.61
CA VAL A 23 34.33 15.24 -9.04
C VAL A 23 33.49 13.99 -9.31
N ARG A 24 33.52 13.02 -8.41
CA ARG A 24 32.71 11.79 -8.51
C ARG A 24 31.23 12.09 -8.26
N ASP A 25 30.94 12.96 -7.29
CA ASP A 25 29.59 13.40 -6.99
C ASP A 25 28.95 14.14 -8.18
N ARG A 26 29.69 15.00 -8.88
CA ARG A 26 29.20 15.65 -10.11
C ARG A 26 28.86 14.68 -11.22
N LYS A 27 29.70 13.67 -11.49
CA LYS A 27 29.41 12.65 -12.51
C LYS A 27 28.14 11.85 -12.16
N VAL A 28 27.94 11.49 -10.89
CA VAL A 28 26.74 10.80 -10.41
C VAL A 28 25.50 11.69 -10.64
N VAL A 29 25.56 12.97 -10.31
CA VAL A 29 24.45 13.91 -10.55
C VAL A 29 24.09 13.96 -12.04
N TRP A 30 25.08 14.08 -12.95
CA TRP A 30 24.83 14.11 -14.40
C TRP A 30 24.22 12.81 -14.93
N LEU A 31 24.61 11.66 -14.37
CA LEU A 31 24.05 10.35 -14.74
C LEU A 31 22.60 10.17 -14.27
N ILE A 32 22.24 10.71 -13.11
CA ILE A 32 20.91 10.61 -12.53
C ILE A 32 19.98 11.71 -13.06
N LEU A 33 20.55 12.86 -13.49
CA LEU A 33 19.79 14.04 -13.92
C LEU A 33 18.68 13.75 -14.93
N PRO A 34 18.88 12.99 -16.01
CA PRO A 34 17.81 12.72 -16.97
C PRO A 34 16.62 12.01 -16.34
N THR A 35 16.87 11.00 -15.49
CA THR A 35 15.82 10.26 -14.80
C THR A 35 15.07 11.16 -13.80
N VAL A 36 15.81 11.94 -13.02
CA VAL A 36 15.21 12.88 -12.04
C VAL A 36 14.40 13.96 -12.76
N LEU A 37 14.89 14.49 -13.87
CA LEU A 37 14.18 15.50 -14.66
C LEU A 37 12.85 14.96 -15.18
N VAL A 38 12.85 13.75 -15.77
CA VAL A 38 11.62 13.10 -16.24
C VAL A 38 10.64 12.88 -15.07
N LEU A 39 11.13 12.34 -13.95
CA LEU A 39 10.30 12.11 -12.77
C LEU A 39 9.71 13.41 -12.23
N VAL A 40 10.52 14.44 -12.03
CA VAL A 40 10.06 15.74 -11.51
C VAL A 40 9.05 16.37 -12.47
N THR A 41 9.34 16.40 -13.78
CA THR A 41 8.44 17.03 -14.76
C THR A 41 7.10 16.29 -14.84
N LEU A 42 7.10 14.96 -14.91
CA LEU A 42 5.86 14.20 -15.05
C LEU A 42 5.05 14.13 -13.75
N PHE A 43 5.69 13.82 -12.61
CA PHE A 43 4.96 13.64 -11.36
C PHE A 43 4.66 14.97 -10.67
N VAL A 44 5.67 15.82 -10.45
CA VAL A 44 5.44 17.11 -9.77
C VAL A 44 4.68 18.05 -10.69
N GLY A 45 5.02 18.09 -11.98
CA GLY A 45 4.31 18.91 -12.97
C GLY A 45 2.86 18.48 -13.12
N GLY A 46 2.58 17.17 -13.25
CA GLY A 46 1.23 16.63 -13.32
C GLY A 46 0.41 16.89 -12.05
N PHE A 47 1.03 16.71 -10.87
CA PHE A 47 0.38 16.99 -9.59
C PHE A 47 0.05 18.48 -9.41
N LEU A 48 1.00 19.35 -9.72
CA LEU A 48 0.77 20.81 -9.68
C LEU A 48 -0.31 21.25 -10.67
N PHE A 49 -0.30 20.70 -11.89
CA PHE A 49 -1.34 20.95 -12.87
C PHE A 49 -2.72 20.52 -12.33
N GLY A 50 -2.83 19.35 -11.71
CA GLY A 50 -4.05 18.87 -11.06
C GLY A 50 -4.53 19.82 -9.96
N ILE A 51 -3.63 20.31 -9.09
CA ILE A 51 -3.94 21.31 -8.05
C ILE A 51 -4.44 22.61 -8.69
N LEU A 52 -3.75 23.14 -9.70
CA LEU A 52 -4.14 24.36 -10.37
C LEU A 52 -5.52 24.23 -11.04
N GLN A 53 -5.79 23.08 -11.65
CA GLN A 53 -7.10 22.80 -12.23
C GLN A 53 -8.19 22.65 -11.17
N SER A 54 -7.88 22.09 -9.99
CA SER A 54 -8.84 21.93 -8.89
C SER A 54 -9.29 23.25 -8.27
N VAL A 55 -8.46 24.30 -8.35
CA VAL A 55 -8.80 25.67 -7.89
C VAL A 55 -9.35 26.54 -9.03
N GLY A 56 -9.62 25.97 -10.20
CA GLY A 56 -10.22 26.70 -11.33
C GLY A 56 -9.24 27.56 -12.13
N TYR A 57 -7.92 27.42 -11.92
CA TYR A 57 -6.92 28.22 -12.65
C TYR A 57 -6.92 27.93 -14.17
N PHE A 58 -7.24 26.69 -14.57
CA PHE A 58 -7.42 26.32 -15.97
C PHE A 58 -8.89 25.99 -16.21
N SER A 59 -9.68 26.96 -16.70
CA SER A 59 -11.00 26.67 -17.23
C SER A 59 -10.84 25.98 -18.59
N VAL A 60 -11.52 24.86 -18.76
CA VAL A 60 -11.58 24.12 -20.04
C VAL A 60 -12.68 24.73 -20.93
N ILE A 61 -13.53 25.58 -20.37
CA ILE A 61 -14.64 26.24 -21.08
C ILE A 61 -14.18 27.63 -21.45
N ALA A 62 -14.10 27.91 -22.76
CA ALA A 62 -13.45 29.11 -23.32
C ALA A 62 -14.12 30.45 -22.94
N ASP A 63 -15.40 30.46 -22.53
CA ASP A 63 -16.19 31.67 -22.28
C ASP A 63 -16.55 31.90 -20.80
N GLU A 64 -16.08 31.05 -19.86
CA GLU A 64 -16.29 31.32 -18.43
C GLU A 64 -15.14 32.09 -17.82
N GLU A 65 -15.47 33.17 -17.09
CA GLU A 65 -14.51 33.89 -16.26
C GLU A 65 -13.81 32.94 -15.30
N GLN A 66 -12.48 32.90 -15.36
CA GLN A 66 -11.66 32.09 -14.44
C GLN A 66 -11.91 32.54 -13.01
N LYS A 67 -12.74 31.84 -12.29
CA LYS A 67 -12.95 32.03 -10.85
C LYS A 67 -11.99 31.11 -10.09
N ILE A 68 -10.87 31.68 -9.62
CA ILE A 68 -9.97 30.96 -8.72
C ILE A 68 -10.63 30.88 -7.35
N GLY A 69 -10.89 29.64 -6.88
CA GLY A 69 -11.53 29.43 -5.58
C GLY A 69 -11.47 27.97 -5.14
N PHE A 70 -12.10 27.71 -4.00
CA PHE A 70 -12.25 26.35 -3.44
C PHE A 70 -13.64 25.75 -3.69
N ASP A 71 -14.41 26.33 -4.61
CA ASP A 71 -15.79 25.94 -4.88
C ASP A 71 -15.90 24.46 -5.32
N ALA A 72 -14.92 23.99 -6.10
CA ALA A 72 -14.85 22.56 -6.50
C ALA A 72 -14.68 21.61 -5.30
N TYR A 73 -13.95 22.03 -4.26
CA TYR A 73 -13.80 21.27 -3.04
C TYR A 73 -15.09 21.22 -2.23
N PHE A 74 -15.80 22.35 -2.11
CA PHE A 74 -17.10 22.39 -1.45
C PHE A 74 -18.15 21.59 -2.21
N ALA A 75 -18.21 21.72 -3.54
CA ALA A 75 -19.09 20.94 -4.39
C ALA A 75 -18.83 19.43 -4.27
N ALA A 76 -17.56 19.01 -4.19
CA ALA A 76 -17.20 17.62 -3.96
C ALA A 76 -17.81 17.08 -2.67
N PHE A 77 -17.70 17.79 -1.53
CA PHE A 77 -18.26 17.32 -0.25
C PHE A 77 -19.78 17.41 -0.17
N GLN A 78 -20.43 18.26 -0.96
CA GLN A 78 -21.89 18.34 -1.04
C GLN A 78 -22.48 17.23 -1.90
N ASN A 79 -21.71 16.67 -2.83
CA ASN A 79 -22.15 15.60 -3.71
C ASN A 79 -22.36 14.29 -2.93
N GLU A 80 -23.56 13.74 -3.01
CA GLU A 80 -23.92 12.49 -2.31
C GLU A 80 -23.10 11.29 -2.80
N THR A 81 -22.84 11.20 -4.11
CA THR A 81 -22.02 10.15 -4.71
C THR A 81 -20.60 10.16 -4.15
N VAL A 82 -20.02 11.36 -3.99
CA VAL A 82 -18.69 11.52 -3.39
C VAL A 82 -18.67 11.09 -1.93
N ARG A 83 -19.68 11.49 -1.14
CA ARG A 83 -19.76 11.10 0.28
C ARG A 83 -19.91 9.59 0.45
N ALA A 84 -20.77 8.97 -0.33
CA ALA A 84 -20.91 7.51 -0.36
C ALA A 84 -19.59 6.83 -0.78
N GLY A 85 -18.91 7.39 -1.77
CA GLY A 85 -17.61 6.92 -2.25
C GLY A 85 -16.49 7.02 -1.19
N ILE A 86 -16.47 8.09 -0.40
CA ILE A 86 -15.53 8.24 0.72
C ILE A 86 -15.73 7.12 1.74
N ILE A 87 -16.97 6.85 2.13
CA ILE A 87 -17.31 5.79 3.10
C ILE A 87 -16.86 4.42 2.56
N LEU A 88 -17.18 4.13 1.30
CA LEU A 88 -16.78 2.87 0.67
C LEU A 88 -15.26 2.74 0.59
N THR A 89 -14.55 3.81 0.19
CA THR A 89 -13.08 3.82 0.09
C THR A 89 -12.43 3.52 1.44
N PHE A 90 -12.86 4.20 2.51
CA PHE A 90 -12.35 3.93 3.86
C PHE A 90 -12.67 2.52 4.33
N ARG A 91 -13.90 2.05 4.10
CA ARG A 91 -14.30 0.68 4.45
C ARG A 91 -13.41 -0.35 3.78
N VAL A 92 -13.27 -0.27 2.47
CA VAL A 92 -12.47 -1.20 1.68
C VAL A 92 -10.99 -1.14 2.10
N ALA A 93 -10.41 0.06 2.21
CA ALA A 93 -9.02 0.22 2.57
C ALA A 93 -8.72 -0.30 3.99
N ILE A 94 -9.55 0.02 4.97
CA ILE A 94 -9.36 -0.43 6.35
C ILE A 94 -9.53 -1.95 6.47
N LEU A 95 -10.63 -2.50 5.93
CA LEU A 95 -10.89 -3.94 6.03
C LEU A 95 -9.82 -4.76 5.31
N SER A 96 -9.43 -4.36 4.09
CA SER A 96 -8.36 -5.05 3.35
C SER A 96 -7.04 -5.00 4.08
N THR A 97 -6.66 -3.85 4.63
CA THR A 97 -5.41 -3.69 5.37
C THR A 97 -5.39 -4.51 6.66
N VAL A 98 -6.45 -4.42 7.47
CA VAL A 98 -6.51 -5.14 8.74
C VAL A 98 -6.53 -6.64 8.51
N LEU A 99 -7.42 -7.13 7.63
CA LEU A 99 -7.56 -8.56 7.36
C LEU A 99 -6.28 -9.12 6.73
N SER A 100 -5.69 -8.46 5.73
CA SER A 100 -4.45 -8.93 5.10
C SER A 100 -3.30 -8.97 6.12
N THR A 101 -3.18 -7.97 6.99
CA THR A 101 -2.14 -7.94 8.03
C THR A 101 -2.29 -9.08 9.03
N VAL A 102 -3.50 -9.30 9.55
CA VAL A 102 -3.77 -10.35 10.55
C VAL A 102 -3.53 -11.74 9.95
N ILE A 103 -4.06 -11.97 8.75
CA ILE A 103 -3.91 -13.26 8.05
C ILE A 103 -2.43 -13.49 7.70
N ALA A 104 -1.74 -12.50 7.14
CA ALA A 104 -0.33 -12.61 6.79
C ALA A 104 0.56 -12.84 8.02
N LEU A 105 0.26 -12.18 9.15
CA LEU A 105 0.98 -12.41 10.41
C LEU A 105 0.79 -13.86 10.88
N ALA A 106 -0.44 -14.38 10.86
CA ALA A 106 -0.73 -15.75 11.23
C ALA A 106 0.03 -16.76 10.32
N ILE A 107 -0.07 -16.59 8.99
CA ILE A 107 0.63 -17.43 8.01
C ILE A 107 2.16 -17.35 8.22
N SER A 108 2.71 -16.15 8.37
CA SER A 108 4.16 -15.96 8.55
C SER A 108 4.68 -16.60 9.82
N LEU A 109 3.95 -16.51 10.94
CA LEU A 109 4.28 -17.19 12.19
C LEU A 109 4.18 -18.72 12.07
N MET A 110 3.23 -19.24 11.31
CA MET A 110 3.13 -20.68 11.02
C MET A 110 4.31 -21.14 10.16
N ILE A 111 4.63 -20.44 9.09
CA ILE A 111 5.74 -20.77 8.19
C ILE A 111 7.07 -20.69 8.92
N SER A 112 7.30 -19.67 9.76
CA SER A 112 8.56 -19.50 10.50
C SER A 112 8.87 -20.65 11.46
N ARG A 113 7.85 -21.37 11.93
CA ARG A 113 7.98 -22.53 12.82
C ARG A 113 8.16 -23.85 12.06
N THR A 114 7.79 -23.87 10.79
CA THR A 114 7.86 -25.09 9.98
C THR A 114 9.29 -25.29 9.51
N LYS A 115 9.94 -26.37 9.97
CA LYS A 115 11.32 -26.71 9.53
C LYS A 115 11.33 -27.45 8.19
N ARG A 116 10.34 -28.33 7.97
CA ARG A 116 10.23 -29.12 6.75
C ARG A 116 9.28 -28.40 5.77
N PHE A 117 9.65 -28.35 4.48
CA PHE A 117 8.86 -27.68 3.42
C PHE A 117 8.71 -26.14 3.56
N GLN A 118 9.49 -25.47 4.38
CA GLN A 118 9.40 -24.01 4.57
C GLN A 118 9.53 -23.24 3.24
N SER A 119 10.51 -23.61 2.40
CA SER A 119 10.71 -22.99 1.08
C SER A 119 9.52 -23.19 0.15
N THR A 120 8.92 -24.37 0.17
CA THR A 120 7.71 -24.67 -0.63
C THR A 120 6.52 -23.86 -0.16
N LEU A 121 6.30 -23.73 1.15
CA LEU A 121 5.22 -22.91 1.70
C LEU A 121 5.40 -21.42 1.35
N ILE A 122 6.62 -20.92 1.39
CA ILE A 122 6.94 -19.57 0.96
C ILE A 122 6.64 -19.40 -0.54
N ALA A 123 7.09 -20.31 -1.38
CA ALA A 123 6.83 -20.26 -2.82
C ALA A 123 5.32 -20.28 -3.14
N ILE A 124 4.55 -21.15 -2.46
CA ILE A 124 3.10 -21.19 -2.61
C ILE A 124 2.44 -19.90 -2.13
N THR A 125 2.91 -19.31 -1.03
CA THR A 125 2.35 -18.04 -0.53
C THR A 125 2.65 -16.88 -1.48
N GLN A 126 3.79 -16.90 -2.19
CA GLN A 126 4.29 -15.76 -2.98
C GLN A 126 4.04 -15.89 -4.48
N PHE A 127 3.46 -17.00 -4.97
CA PHE A 127 3.32 -17.25 -6.42
C PHE A 127 2.51 -16.19 -7.17
N ASN A 128 1.59 -15.51 -6.48
CA ASN A 128 0.71 -14.50 -7.08
C ASN A 128 1.28 -13.07 -7.07
N ILE A 129 2.44 -12.83 -6.43
CA ILE A 129 3.04 -11.49 -6.35
C ILE A 129 3.28 -10.88 -7.74
N PRO A 130 3.85 -11.61 -8.73
CA PRO A 130 4.11 -11.06 -10.06
C PRO A 130 2.84 -10.83 -10.90
N ILE A 131 1.66 -11.32 -10.47
CA ILE A 131 0.42 -11.15 -11.21
C ILE A 131 -0.08 -9.71 -11.05
N PRO A 132 -0.38 -8.96 -12.14
CA PRO A 132 -0.94 -7.62 -12.05
C PRO A 132 -2.28 -7.59 -11.32
N HIS A 133 -2.58 -6.51 -10.59
CA HIS A 133 -3.85 -6.36 -9.84
C HIS A 133 -5.09 -6.45 -10.74
N VAL A 134 -5.01 -5.88 -11.94
CA VAL A 134 -6.10 -5.96 -12.95
C VAL A 134 -6.41 -7.41 -13.32
N VAL A 135 -5.38 -8.23 -13.51
CA VAL A 135 -5.55 -9.66 -13.83
C VAL A 135 -6.17 -10.42 -12.66
N ALA A 136 -5.74 -10.11 -11.44
CA ALA A 136 -6.33 -10.65 -10.23
C ALA A 136 -7.82 -10.28 -10.11
N ALA A 137 -8.16 -9.01 -10.30
CA ALA A 137 -9.54 -8.52 -10.25
C ALA A 137 -10.41 -9.18 -11.33
N THR A 138 -9.90 -9.28 -12.56
CA THR A 138 -10.61 -9.97 -13.65
C THR A 138 -10.83 -11.45 -13.33
N GLY A 139 -9.81 -12.13 -12.76
CA GLY A 139 -9.94 -13.52 -12.32
C GLY A 139 -11.02 -13.70 -11.25
N ILE A 140 -11.10 -12.79 -10.28
CA ILE A 140 -12.14 -12.78 -9.24
C ILE A 140 -13.51 -12.50 -9.85
N LEU A 141 -13.62 -11.54 -10.77
CA LEU A 141 -14.87 -11.25 -11.48
C LEU A 141 -15.38 -12.50 -12.20
N LEU A 142 -14.55 -13.14 -13.01
CA LEU A 142 -14.94 -14.33 -13.78
C LEU A 142 -15.23 -15.55 -12.88
N THR A 143 -14.66 -15.60 -11.68
CA THR A 143 -14.86 -16.71 -10.77
C THR A 143 -16.08 -16.52 -9.88
N PHE A 144 -16.28 -15.35 -9.30
CA PHE A 144 -17.24 -15.08 -8.22
C PHE A 144 -18.41 -14.18 -8.62
N SER A 145 -18.53 -13.76 -9.88
CA SER A 145 -19.74 -13.10 -10.34
C SER A 145 -20.94 -14.06 -10.33
N GLN A 146 -22.15 -13.52 -10.34
CA GLN A 146 -23.39 -14.32 -10.39
C GLN A 146 -23.45 -15.28 -11.59
N SER A 147 -22.80 -14.95 -12.70
CA SER A 147 -22.61 -15.83 -13.86
C SER A 147 -21.25 -16.50 -13.95
N GLY A 148 -20.44 -16.40 -12.87
CA GLY A 148 -19.06 -16.87 -12.80
C GLY A 148 -18.93 -18.38 -12.63
N LEU A 149 -17.66 -18.82 -12.52
CA LEU A 149 -17.32 -20.24 -12.40
C LEU A 149 -17.95 -20.87 -11.15
N VAL A 150 -17.84 -20.24 -9.99
CA VAL A 150 -18.35 -20.76 -8.72
C VAL A 150 -19.88 -20.88 -8.76
N SER A 151 -20.57 -19.87 -9.28
CA SER A 151 -22.03 -19.91 -9.44
C SER A 151 -22.48 -21.09 -10.32
N ARG A 152 -21.78 -21.35 -11.42
CA ARG A 152 -22.08 -22.50 -12.30
C ARG A 152 -21.85 -23.84 -11.62
N VAL A 153 -20.77 -23.92 -10.83
CA VAL A 153 -20.43 -25.15 -10.08
C VAL A 153 -21.48 -25.40 -8.98
N THR A 154 -21.86 -24.39 -8.20
CA THR A 154 -22.86 -24.52 -7.14
C THR A 154 -24.24 -24.89 -7.71
N ASN A 155 -24.60 -24.34 -8.87
CA ASN A 155 -25.84 -24.72 -9.58
C ASN A 155 -25.76 -26.16 -10.08
N HIS A 156 -24.66 -26.59 -10.66
CA HIS A 156 -24.50 -27.98 -11.12
C HIS A 156 -24.65 -29.01 -9.99
N PHE A 157 -24.21 -28.66 -8.76
CA PHE A 157 -24.38 -29.54 -7.58
C PHE A 157 -25.72 -29.32 -6.85
N GLY A 158 -26.64 -28.50 -7.39
CA GLY A 158 -27.95 -28.25 -6.79
C GLY A 158 -27.91 -27.47 -5.48
N ILE A 159 -26.81 -26.72 -5.24
CA ILE A 159 -26.67 -25.86 -4.06
C ILE A 159 -27.40 -24.52 -4.27
N THR A 160 -27.48 -24.05 -5.52
CA THR A 160 -28.19 -22.83 -5.93
C THR A 160 -29.11 -23.14 -7.11
N ASP A 161 -30.28 -22.48 -7.13
CA ASP A 161 -31.30 -22.65 -8.18
C ASP A 161 -31.15 -21.60 -9.31
N GLY A 162 -29.93 -21.43 -9.81
CA GLY A 162 -29.63 -20.50 -10.91
C GLY A 162 -28.70 -19.37 -10.52
N THR A 163 -28.47 -18.44 -11.45
CA THR A 163 -27.53 -17.34 -11.26
C THR A 163 -28.05 -16.27 -10.29
N SER A 164 -29.36 -16.10 -10.17
CA SER A 164 -29.99 -15.13 -9.29
C SER A 164 -29.95 -15.52 -7.81
N ASP A 165 -29.80 -16.82 -7.53
CA ASP A 165 -29.70 -17.35 -6.16
C ASP A 165 -28.27 -17.30 -5.62
N PHE A 166 -27.29 -17.10 -6.49
CA PHE A 166 -25.90 -16.96 -6.09
C PHE A 166 -25.64 -15.58 -5.43
N PRO A 167 -24.95 -15.52 -4.28
CA PRO A 167 -24.69 -14.26 -3.58
C PRO A 167 -23.99 -13.23 -4.48
N ILE A 168 -24.37 -11.95 -4.35
CA ILE A 168 -23.69 -10.85 -5.02
C ILE A 168 -22.38 -10.57 -4.30
N ILE A 169 -21.27 -11.09 -4.84
CA ILE A 169 -19.91 -10.92 -4.29
C ILE A 169 -19.16 -9.83 -5.07
N THR A 170 -19.37 -9.76 -6.37
CA THR A 170 -18.81 -8.74 -7.25
C THR A 170 -19.89 -7.75 -7.65
N ASN A 171 -19.54 -6.50 -7.89
CA ASN A 171 -20.47 -5.41 -8.16
C ASN A 171 -21.51 -5.26 -7.02
N ASP A 172 -21.01 -5.31 -5.79
CA ASP A 172 -21.80 -5.18 -4.57
C ASP A 172 -21.53 -3.82 -3.87
N PRO A 173 -22.55 -3.24 -3.18
CA PRO A 173 -22.41 -1.91 -2.56
C PRO A 173 -21.53 -1.92 -1.31
N PHE A 174 -21.20 -3.09 -0.75
CA PHE A 174 -20.29 -3.22 0.40
C PHE A 174 -18.82 -3.23 -0.03
N GLY A 175 -18.50 -3.78 -1.21
CA GLY A 175 -17.15 -3.93 -1.75
C GLY A 175 -16.49 -5.28 -1.43
N TYR A 176 -17.30 -6.36 -1.27
CA TYR A 176 -16.74 -7.70 -0.99
C TYR A 176 -15.77 -8.18 -2.06
N GLY A 177 -16.12 -8.02 -3.34
CA GLY A 177 -15.24 -8.42 -4.45
C GLY A 177 -13.92 -7.62 -4.45
N ILE A 178 -13.98 -6.33 -4.15
CA ILE A 178 -12.81 -5.46 -4.05
C ILE A 178 -11.91 -5.92 -2.90
N ILE A 179 -12.50 -6.12 -1.70
CA ILE A 179 -11.76 -6.59 -0.51
C ILE A 179 -11.11 -7.94 -0.78
N MET A 180 -11.84 -8.88 -1.40
CA MET A 180 -11.31 -10.21 -1.73
C MET A 180 -10.11 -10.12 -2.69
N SER A 181 -10.18 -9.24 -3.69
CA SER A 181 -9.07 -9.00 -4.62
C SER A 181 -7.83 -8.46 -3.91
N TYR A 182 -8.03 -7.50 -3.00
CA TYR A 182 -6.93 -6.97 -2.21
C TYR A 182 -6.36 -8.02 -1.25
N LEU A 183 -7.19 -8.80 -0.55
CA LEU A 183 -6.70 -9.87 0.32
C LEU A 183 -5.83 -10.86 -0.46
N TRP A 184 -6.27 -11.27 -1.64
CA TRP A 184 -5.52 -12.21 -2.47
C TRP A 184 -4.14 -11.67 -2.88
N LYS A 185 -4.02 -10.36 -3.07
CA LYS A 185 -2.75 -9.70 -3.46
C LYS A 185 -1.90 -9.26 -2.26
N GLU A 186 -2.53 -8.71 -1.23
CA GLU A 186 -1.82 -8.05 -0.14
C GLU A 186 -1.34 -9.02 0.95
N ILE A 187 -2.02 -10.17 1.14
CA ILE A 187 -1.56 -11.20 2.09
C ILE A 187 -0.15 -11.69 1.73
N PRO A 188 0.16 -12.11 0.49
CA PRO A 188 1.50 -12.51 0.11
C PRO A 188 2.55 -11.42 0.26
N PHE A 189 2.21 -10.18 -0.10
CA PHE A 189 3.08 -9.03 0.07
C PHE A 189 3.45 -8.81 1.55
N MET A 190 2.45 -8.79 2.42
CA MET A 190 2.65 -8.70 3.87
C MET A 190 3.45 -9.87 4.42
N CYS A 191 3.22 -11.10 3.92
CA CYS A 191 4.02 -12.26 4.30
C CYS A 191 5.51 -12.09 3.97
N VAL A 192 5.87 -11.50 2.83
CA VAL A 192 7.27 -11.22 2.48
C VAL A 192 7.92 -10.30 3.52
N LEU A 193 7.25 -9.22 3.88
CA LEU A 193 7.77 -8.26 4.87
C LEU A 193 7.93 -8.89 6.25
N ILE A 194 6.90 -9.58 6.73
CA ILE A 194 6.90 -10.21 8.05
C ILE A 194 7.93 -11.34 8.12
N LEU A 195 8.01 -12.21 7.11
CA LEU A 195 8.98 -13.30 7.07
C LEU A 195 10.43 -12.78 7.00
N SER A 196 10.66 -11.68 6.29
CA SER A 196 11.97 -11.03 6.25
C SER A 196 12.39 -10.52 7.63
N ALA A 197 11.46 -9.90 8.36
CA ALA A 197 11.70 -9.44 9.72
C ALA A 197 11.91 -10.60 10.72
N LEU A 198 11.18 -11.71 10.55
CA LEU A 198 11.29 -12.91 11.37
C LEU A 198 12.60 -13.68 11.16
N ARG A 199 13.28 -13.51 10.02
CA ARG A 199 14.58 -14.14 9.71
C ARG A 199 15.79 -13.35 10.21
N GLY A 200 15.58 -12.17 10.76
CA GLY A 200 16.63 -11.28 11.26
C GLY A 200 17.10 -11.62 12.67
N PRO A 201 17.72 -10.65 13.37
CA PRO A 201 18.24 -10.82 14.74
C PRO A 201 17.21 -11.30 15.76
N VAL A 202 15.90 -11.15 15.47
CA VAL A 202 14.81 -11.65 16.33
C VAL A 202 14.91 -13.15 16.58
N THR A 203 15.46 -13.94 15.63
CA THR A 203 15.65 -15.39 15.80
C THR A 203 16.56 -15.67 16.99
N ASN A 204 17.68 -14.97 17.10
CA ASN A 204 18.62 -15.12 18.22
C ASN A 204 18.00 -14.69 19.55
N LEU A 205 17.22 -13.60 19.54
CA LEU A 205 16.50 -13.12 20.74
C LEU A 205 15.46 -14.15 21.20
N ASP A 206 14.71 -14.76 20.26
CA ASP A 206 13.73 -15.79 20.56
C ASP A 206 14.39 -17.06 21.14
N GLU A 207 15.51 -17.51 20.57
CA GLU A 207 16.29 -18.66 21.08
C GLU A 207 16.86 -18.36 22.47
N THR A 208 17.40 -17.19 22.70
CA THR A 208 17.89 -16.77 24.03
C THR A 208 16.76 -16.77 25.06
N ALA A 209 15.61 -16.18 24.73
CA ALA A 209 14.47 -16.18 25.63
C ALA A 209 13.96 -17.61 25.92
N LYS A 210 14.02 -18.51 24.91
CA LYS A 210 13.68 -19.91 25.07
C LYS A 210 14.64 -20.65 26.02
N THR A 211 15.95 -20.42 25.93
CA THR A 211 16.94 -21.03 26.84
C THR A 211 16.76 -20.56 28.27
N LEU A 212 16.26 -19.34 28.47
CA LEU A 212 15.89 -18.78 29.79
C LEU A 212 14.54 -19.32 30.31
N GLY A 213 13.90 -20.28 29.63
CA GLY A 213 12.65 -20.91 30.06
C GLY A 213 11.38 -20.13 29.73
N ALA A 214 11.45 -19.06 28.92
CA ALA A 214 10.26 -18.29 28.56
C ALA A 214 9.28 -19.11 27.71
N SER A 215 8.00 -19.10 28.09
CA SER A 215 6.94 -19.75 27.30
C SER A 215 6.77 -19.12 25.92
N TYR A 216 6.23 -19.86 24.96
CA TYR A 216 6.03 -19.34 23.62
C TYR A 216 5.13 -18.09 23.58
N SER A 217 4.03 -18.09 24.32
CA SER A 217 3.12 -16.94 24.37
C SER A 217 3.81 -15.69 24.93
N TYR A 218 4.69 -15.85 25.90
CA TYR A 218 5.53 -14.76 26.42
C TYR A 218 6.52 -14.26 25.38
N ARG A 219 7.25 -15.15 24.71
CA ARG A 219 8.21 -14.80 23.67
C ARG A 219 7.54 -14.10 22.49
N LEU A 220 6.38 -14.61 22.05
CA LEU A 220 5.61 -14.00 20.98
C LEU A 220 5.23 -12.56 21.31
N ARG A 221 4.65 -12.33 22.51
CA ARG A 221 4.13 -11.00 22.90
C ARG A 221 5.21 -10.01 23.30
N LYS A 222 6.32 -10.47 23.91
CA LYS A 222 7.35 -9.61 24.52
C LYS A 222 8.65 -9.53 23.74
N VAL A 223 8.90 -10.45 22.81
CA VAL A 223 10.14 -10.50 22.02
C VAL A 223 9.81 -10.36 20.53
N ILE A 224 9.05 -11.30 19.98
CA ILE A 224 8.84 -11.39 18.52
C ILE A 224 7.99 -10.24 18.02
N LEU A 225 6.76 -10.07 18.52
CA LEU A 225 5.84 -9.04 18.03
C LEU A 225 6.40 -7.63 18.16
N PRO A 226 6.96 -7.19 19.30
CA PRO A 226 7.55 -5.86 19.40
C PRO A 226 8.70 -5.64 18.41
N TYR A 227 9.50 -6.67 18.17
CA TYR A 227 10.63 -6.57 17.25
C TYR A 227 10.20 -6.43 15.78
N ILE A 228 9.19 -7.20 15.35
CA ILE A 228 8.70 -7.16 13.95
C ILE A 228 7.65 -6.07 13.71
N PHE A 229 7.16 -5.42 14.78
CA PHE A 229 6.09 -4.39 14.70
C PHE A 229 6.41 -3.26 13.71
N PRO A 230 7.62 -2.69 13.66
CA PRO A 230 7.95 -1.68 12.65
C PRO A 230 7.79 -2.17 11.21
N ALA A 231 8.14 -3.43 10.93
CA ALA A 231 7.95 -4.02 9.60
C ALA A 231 6.47 -4.24 9.28
N ILE A 232 5.67 -4.69 10.25
CA ILE A 232 4.21 -4.80 10.11
C ILE A 232 3.62 -3.43 9.83
N LEU A 233 3.98 -2.42 10.61
CA LEU A 233 3.48 -1.05 10.44
C LEU A 233 3.85 -0.46 9.08
N SER A 234 5.08 -0.71 8.59
CA SER A 234 5.49 -0.31 7.24
C SER A 234 4.59 -0.92 6.16
N GLY A 235 4.37 -2.24 6.27
CA GLY A 235 3.52 -2.95 5.33
C GLY A 235 2.07 -2.48 5.37
N THR A 236 1.48 -2.30 6.55
CA THR A 236 0.09 -1.84 6.69
C THR A 236 -0.16 -0.49 6.04
N ILE A 237 0.81 0.43 6.12
CA ILE A 237 0.66 1.74 5.50
C ILE A 237 0.77 1.66 3.98
N ILE A 238 1.68 0.85 3.47
CA ILE A 238 1.79 0.63 2.02
C ILE A 238 0.49 0.02 1.49
N VAL A 239 -0.03 -1.02 2.14
CA VAL A 239 -1.29 -1.67 1.76
C VAL A 239 -2.48 -0.71 1.85
N PHE A 240 -2.57 0.06 2.94
CA PHE A 240 -3.63 1.06 3.10
C PHE A 240 -3.56 2.14 2.02
N ALA A 241 -2.38 2.73 1.80
CA ALA A 241 -2.19 3.78 0.80
C ALA A 241 -2.54 3.29 -0.61
N PHE A 242 -2.13 2.06 -0.95
CA PHE A 242 -2.46 1.42 -2.21
C PHE A 242 -3.97 1.18 -2.34
N SER A 243 -4.61 0.53 -1.36
CA SER A 243 -6.05 0.21 -1.41
C SER A 243 -6.92 1.47 -1.41
N PHE A 244 -6.48 2.53 -0.71
CA PHE A 244 -7.18 3.81 -0.64
C PHE A 244 -7.14 4.60 -1.97
N GLY A 245 -5.97 4.59 -2.64
CA GLY A 245 -5.75 5.33 -3.89
C GLY A 245 -6.04 4.55 -5.17
N SER A 246 -6.23 3.24 -5.08
CA SER A 246 -6.39 2.38 -6.25
C SER A 246 -7.68 2.68 -7.01
N TYR A 247 -7.56 2.69 -8.34
CA TYR A 247 -8.69 2.86 -9.27
C TYR A 247 -9.10 1.54 -9.95
N GLU A 248 -8.13 0.76 -10.41
CA GLU A 248 -8.36 -0.35 -11.34
C GLU A 248 -9.24 -1.46 -10.77
N VAL A 249 -8.98 -1.88 -9.53
CA VAL A 249 -9.71 -2.96 -8.87
C VAL A 249 -11.15 -2.55 -8.55
N PRO A 250 -11.40 -1.37 -7.92
CA PRO A 250 -12.76 -0.90 -7.68
C PRO A 250 -13.55 -0.63 -8.96
N TYR A 251 -12.90 -0.19 -10.04
CA TYR A 251 -13.57 0.02 -11.33
C TYR A 251 -14.10 -1.29 -11.94
N LEU A 252 -13.36 -2.41 -11.77
CA LEU A 252 -13.73 -3.71 -12.31
C LEU A 252 -14.71 -4.49 -11.43
N LEU A 253 -14.57 -4.38 -10.11
CA LEU A 253 -15.29 -5.23 -9.14
C LEU A 253 -16.35 -4.49 -8.34
N GLY A 254 -16.32 -3.17 -8.35
CA GLY A 254 -17.28 -2.34 -7.62
C GLY A 254 -18.56 -2.11 -8.40
N GLU A 255 -19.60 -1.72 -7.68
CA GLU A 255 -20.86 -1.28 -8.26
C GLU A 255 -20.72 0.15 -8.83
N PRO A 256 -21.52 0.53 -9.87
CA PRO A 256 -21.53 1.90 -10.36
C PRO A 256 -21.86 2.94 -9.27
N TYR A 257 -22.69 2.58 -8.29
CA TYR A 257 -23.03 3.39 -7.12
C TYR A 257 -23.38 2.52 -5.91
N PRO A 258 -22.71 2.71 -4.75
CA PRO A 258 -21.59 3.63 -4.53
C PRO A 258 -20.27 3.12 -5.14
N SER A 259 -19.48 4.03 -5.69
CA SER A 259 -18.12 3.73 -6.17
C SER A 259 -17.07 4.37 -5.28
N THR A 260 -15.82 3.85 -5.32
CA THR A 260 -14.71 4.47 -4.54
C THR A 260 -14.36 5.87 -5.07
N VAL A 261 -13.77 6.70 -4.21
CA VAL A 261 -13.41 8.09 -4.56
C VAL A 261 -12.55 8.17 -5.82
N SER A 262 -11.61 7.24 -6.01
CA SER A 262 -10.77 7.20 -7.22
C SER A 262 -11.58 6.93 -8.49
N VAL A 263 -12.59 6.06 -8.41
CA VAL A 263 -13.51 5.78 -9.53
C VAL A 263 -14.42 6.98 -9.79
N VAL A 264 -15.00 7.59 -8.76
CA VAL A 264 -15.82 8.80 -8.89
C VAL A 264 -15.01 9.95 -9.50
N ALA A 265 -13.76 10.16 -9.05
CA ALA A 265 -12.88 11.17 -9.62
C ALA A 265 -12.64 10.92 -11.12
N TYR A 266 -12.39 9.68 -11.51
CA TYR A 266 -12.20 9.32 -12.91
C TYR A 266 -13.48 9.54 -13.74
N GLN A 267 -14.64 9.16 -13.21
CA GLN A 267 -15.94 9.37 -13.88
C GLN A 267 -16.21 10.86 -14.11
N LEU A 268 -16.01 11.70 -13.09
CA LEU A 268 -16.16 13.16 -13.21
C LEU A 268 -15.14 13.79 -14.18
N TYR A 269 -13.91 13.25 -14.24
CA TYR A 269 -12.89 13.76 -15.17
C TYR A 269 -13.21 13.44 -16.63
N THR A 270 -13.78 12.26 -16.88
CA THR A 270 -14.14 11.78 -18.22
C THR A 270 -15.57 12.12 -18.62
N ASP A 271 -16.32 12.83 -17.76
CA ASP A 271 -17.68 13.28 -18.06
C ASP A 271 -17.69 14.18 -19.31
N ARG A 272 -18.83 14.17 -20.00
CA ARG A 272 -19.10 15.06 -21.14
C ARG A 272 -19.14 16.51 -20.71
N ASP A 273 -19.64 16.77 -19.50
CA ASP A 273 -19.64 18.10 -18.91
C ASP A 273 -18.24 18.41 -18.31
N LEU A 274 -17.53 19.25 -19.03
CA LEU A 274 -16.16 19.67 -18.64
C LEU A 274 -16.14 20.50 -17.33
N ALA A 275 -17.27 21.05 -16.88
CA ALA A 275 -17.41 21.74 -15.61
C ALA A 275 -17.16 20.81 -14.40
N ASN A 276 -17.25 19.49 -14.57
CA ASN A 276 -16.97 18.49 -13.54
C ASN A 276 -15.47 18.24 -13.30
N ARG A 277 -14.60 18.67 -14.22
CA ARG A 277 -13.15 18.42 -14.12
C ARG A 277 -12.46 19.05 -12.90
N PRO A 278 -12.75 20.31 -12.50
CA PRO A 278 -12.19 20.85 -11.27
C PRO A 278 -12.55 20.02 -10.04
N THR A 279 -13.80 19.54 -9.94
CA THR A 279 -14.25 18.67 -8.86
C THR A 279 -13.52 17.32 -8.87
N ALA A 280 -13.30 16.72 -10.04
CA ALA A 280 -12.50 15.50 -10.18
C ALA A 280 -11.06 15.70 -9.67
N MET A 281 -10.43 16.82 -10.05
CA MET A 281 -9.07 17.16 -9.62
C MET A 281 -9.00 17.51 -8.13
N ALA A 282 -10.03 18.12 -7.57
CA ALA A 282 -10.15 18.34 -6.12
C ALA A 282 -10.17 17.01 -5.36
N LEU A 283 -10.94 16.03 -5.83
CA LEU A 283 -10.96 14.67 -5.24
C LEU A 283 -9.62 13.97 -5.33
N ALA A 284 -8.95 14.02 -6.48
CA ALA A 284 -7.62 13.45 -6.66
C ALA A 284 -6.59 14.12 -5.73
N THR A 285 -6.66 15.45 -5.58
CA THR A 285 -5.80 16.21 -4.66
C THR A 285 -6.06 15.82 -3.20
N ILE A 286 -7.33 15.76 -2.77
CA ILE A 286 -7.71 15.34 -1.41
C ILE A 286 -7.16 13.94 -1.12
N THR A 287 -7.39 12.99 -2.04
CA THR A 287 -6.90 11.61 -1.90
C THR A 287 -5.37 11.57 -1.74
N SER A 288 -4.65 12.31 -2.57
CA SER A 288 -3.19 12.40 -2.50
C SER A 288 -2.70 13.02 -1.19
N VAL A 289 -3.37 14.07 -0.71
CA VAL A 289 -3.04 14.73 0.57
C VAL A 289 -3.29 13.78 1.74
N VAL A 290 -4.41 13.06 1.75
CA VAL A 290 -4.72 12.07 2.81
C VAL A 290 -3.64 11.00 2.87
N ILE A 291 -3.27 10.41 1.71
CA ILE A 291 -2.20 9.41 1.65
C ILE A 291 -0.86 10.02 2.12
N GLY A 292 -0.52 11.20 1.65
CA GLY A 292 0.71 11.90 2.03
C GLY A 292 0.82 12.16 3.54
N LEU A 293 -0.29 12.60 4.16
CA LEU A 293 -0.35 12.81 5.61
C LEU A 293 -0.19 11.52 6.40
N LEU A 294 -0.80 10.42 5.94
CA LEU A 294 -0.65 9.10 6.55
C LEU A 294 0.81 8.60 6.48
N VAL A 295 1.44 8.72 5.32
CA VAL A 295 2.86 8.37 5.14
C VAL A 295 3.76 9.23 6.02
N TYR A 296 3.50 10.54 6.08
CA TYR A 296 4.24 11.47 6.96
C TYR A 296 4.10 11.12 8.44
N ALA A 297 2.87 10.87 8.90
CA ALA A 297 2.59 10.46 10.28
C ALA A 297 3.36 9.18 10.64
N TYR A 298 3.36 8.21 9.73
CA TYR A 298 4.15 6.98 9.89
C TYR A 298 5.65 7.25 10.02
N MET A 299 6.24 8.02 9.10
CA MET A 299 7.66 8.34 9.15
C MET A 299 8.06 8.98 10.48
N LYS A 300 7.19 9.83 11.03
CA LYS A 300 7.41 10.47 12.33
C LYS A 300 7.36 9.47 13.49
N LEU A 301 6.43 8.52 13.45
CA LEU A 301 6.30 7.48 14.49
C LEU A 301 7.52 6.55 14.50
N THR A 302 7.96 6.08 13.33
CA THR A 302 9.11 5.17 13.23
C THR A 302 10.44 5.82 13.58
N GLN A 303 10.62 7.12 13.30
CA GLN A 303 11.84 7.85 13.71
C GLN A 303 11.97 8.04 15.22
N GLN A 304 10.87 8.08 15.95
CA GLN A 304 10.88 8.19 17.41
C GLN A 304 11.29 6.88 18.10
N GLU A 305 10.95 5.73 17.53
CA GLU A 305 11.35 4.42 18.07
C GLU A 305 12.83 4.09 17.84
N GLY A 306 13.42 4.54 16.74
CA GLY A 306 14.86 4.36 16.47
C GLY A 306 15.80 5.24 17.32
N ARG A 307 15.25 6.16 18.13
CA ARG A 307 16.00 7.03 19.05
C ARG A 307 15.94 6.58 20.51
N LYS A 308 15.18 5.57 20.84
CA LYS A 308 15.16 4.90 22.15
C LYS A 308 15.98 3.61 22.11
#